data_3677b9d65568c0db4d08847d25a199f0
#
_entry.id   3677b9d65568c0db4d08847d25a199f0
#
_cell.length_a   1.000
_cell.length_b   1.000
_cell.length_c   1.000
_cell.angle_alpha   90.00
_cell.angle_beta   90.00
_cell.angle_gamma   90.00
#
_symmetry.space_group_name_H-M   'P 1'
#
loop_
_entity.id
_entity.type
_entity.pdbx_description
1 polymer ?
#
loop_
_entity_poly.entity_id
_entity_poly.type
_entity_poly.pdbx_seq_one_letter_code
_entity_poly.pdbx_strand_id
1 'polypeptide(L)'
;GGLLKNPNFDTNVFTATIQVSQIKESAVQTNGLGGYLLGEYSQAPFGTKSATIVAQVTLPAVNPTFGTKTQASENSENKSETVTEAYLYIPFFNPNSSNSNASYSQNGEYTLDSIYGNRDASFQVNVRELNYFLSDIDTDLNAKVYYSNDTNITSNLGASIVSNTTSTYTISNKAITRYQFNNPQTSEDESKKVQDVLAPGLRIPLSTNFFQTKIINKEGSSELANTNEFKKYFKGISVSAFNFSKDLMMLLNMANAKIEIVYSYETSGTNSTTTETRKNRYELSLNGITVNLFNNSGERLTDSSKIYLSGALGQTASITISNTDIANIKSQKLMVTDASLLLYVDNSVSYTKEPERLFIYNIQTGAVLVDYQYDPTSNGDSSAYSYLYHL
;
A
#
# COMPACT_ATOMS: atom_id res chain seq x y z
N GLY A 1 42.33 -19.29 -44.83
CA GLY A 1 42.16 -18.89 -43.50
C GLY A 1 41.83 -20.06 -42.63
N GLY A 2 42.82 -20.77 -42.04
CA GLY A 2 42.57 -21.83 -41.08
C GLY A 2 42.00 -21.27 -39.79
N LEU A 3 40.76 -21.54 -39.50
CA LEU A 3 40.22 -21.38 -38.17
C LEU A 3 41.04 -22.29 -37.26
N LEU A 4 41.71 -21.67 -36.30
CA LEU A 4 42.36 -22.39 -35.21
C LEU A 4 41.33 -23.34 -34.60
N LYS A 5 41.45 -24.63 -34.86
CA LYS A 5 40.90 -25.64 -34.00
C LYS A 5 41.49 -25.41 -32.65
N ASN A 6 40.71 -24.88 -31.72
CA ASN A 6 41.13 -24.73 -30.36
C ASN A 6 41.21 -26.14 -29.74
N PRO A 7 42.40 -26.66 -29.49
CA PRO A 7 42.51 -27.96 -28.88
C PRO A 7 42.28 -27.77 -27.40
N ASN A 8 41.40 -28.57 -26.85
CA ASN A 8 41.38 -29.01 -25.47
C ASN A 8 40.90 -27.96 -24.45
N PHE A 9 39.66 -27.55 -24.55
CA PHE A 9 38.87 -27.30 -23.34
C PHE A 9 37.99 -28.52 -23.11
N ASP A 10 38.41 -29.38 -22.20
CA ASP A 10 37.48 -30.40 -21.66
C ASP A 10 36.44 -29.66 -20.82
N THR A 11 35.20 -29.70 -21.23
CA THR A 11 34.09 -29.17 -20.45
C THR A 11 33.57 -30.29 -19.54
N ASN A 12 33.74 -30.10 -18.24
CA ASN A 12 33.24 -31.02 -17.23
C ASN A 12 32.18 -30.31 -16.37
N VAL A 13 31.14 -31.07 -15.99
CA VAL A 13 30.18 -30.59 -15.01
C VAL A 13 30.79 -30.78 -13.60
N PHE A 14 30.85 -29.70 -12.86
CA PHE A 14 31.24 -29.69 -11.45
C PHE A 14 29.99 -29.41 -10.61
N THR A 15 29.63 -30.35 -9.74
CA THR A 15 28.52 -30.16 -8.80
C THR A 15 29.06 -29.64 -7.48
N ALA A 16 28.77 -28.39 -7.16
CA ALA A 16 29.18 -27.77 -5.91
C ALA A 16 28.26 -28.17 -4.75
N THR A 17 28.85 -28.39 -3.59
CA THR A 17 28.14 -28.57 -2.34
C THR A 17 27.62 -27.23 -1.84
N ILE A 18 26.33 -27.13 -1.61
CA ILE A 18 25.70 -25.95 -1.05
C ILE A 18 25.31 -26.16 0.42
N GLN A 19 25.41 -25.13 1.20
CA GLN A 19 24.88 -25.04 2.56
C GLN A 19 23.73 -24.06 2.55
N VAL A 20 22.59 -24.45 3.15
CA VAL A 20 21.40 -23.62 3.26
C VAL A 20 21.14 -23.29 4.71
N SER A 21 20.88 -22.02 4.99
CA SER A 21 20.45 -21.55 6.31
C SER A 21 19.13 -20.84 6.17
N GLN A 22 18.12 -21.29 6.91
CA GLN A 22 16.81 -20.67 6.98
C GLN A 22 16.83 -19.48 7.93
N ILE A 23 16.28 -18.35 7.51
CA ILE A 23 16.24 -17.11 8.27
C ILE A 23 14.77 -16.71 8.41
N LYS A 24 14.28 -16.61 9.65
CA LYS A 24 13.00 -15.95 9.93
C LYS A 24 13.29 -14.45 10.06
N GLU A 25 12.66 -13.65 9.22
CA GLU A 25 12.84 -12.20 9.26
C GLU A 25 12.17 -11.62 10.52
N SER A 26 12.89 -10.74 11.20
CA SER A 26 12.38 -10.01 12.37
C SER A 26 11.80 -8.65 12.00
N ALA A 27 12.26 -8.08 10.90
CA ALA A 27 11.80 -6.81 10.35
C ALA A 27 12.18 -6.74 8.86
N VAL A 28 11.32 -6.12 8.07
CA VAL A 28 11.60 -5.81 6.66
C VAL A 28 11.28 -4.35 6.41
N GLN A 29 12.01 -3.71 5.47
CA GLN A 29 11.69 -2.36 5.04
C GLN A 29 10.32 -2.36 4.35
N THR A 30 9.44 -1.42 4.71
CA THR A 30 8.06 -1.38 4.22
C THR A 30 7.59 -0.01 3.78
N ASN A 31 8.48 0.95 3.60
CA ASN A 31 8.16 2.21 2.92
C ASN A 31 8.74 2.22 1.50
N GLY A 32 8.20 3.09 0.65
CA GLY A 32 8.61 3.21 -0.75
C GLY A 32 8.14 2.04 -1.64
N LEU A 33 7.08 1.36 -1.27
CA LEU A 33 6.50 0.24 -2.01
C LEU A 33 5.49 0.71 -3.06
N GLY A 34 5.31 -0.09 -4.12
CA GLY A 34 4.31 0.17 -5.16
C GLY A 34 2.87 -0.12 -4.72
N GLY A 35 2.68 -0.89 -3.66
CA GLY A 35 1.40 -1.22 -3.05
C GLY A 35 1.58 -1.63 -1.59
N TYR A 36 0.49 -1.64 -0.82
CA TYR A 36 0.54 -1.90 0.62
C TYR A 36 -0.50 -2.93 1.02
N LEU A 37 -0.09 -3.88 1.84
CA LEU A 37 -0.92 -4.99 2.28
C LEU A 37 -1.85 -4.59 3.42
N LEU A 38 -3.10 -5.05 3.35
CA LEU A 38 -4.08 -4.96 4.43
C LEU A 38 -4.81 -6.29 4.56
N GLY A 39 -4.84 -6.87 5.74
CA GLY A 39 -5.58 -8.11 5.94
C GLY A 39 -4.93 -9.11 6.88
N GLU A 40 -5.46 -10.33 6.86
CA GLU A 40 -4.96 -11.46 7.60
C GLU A 40 -5.02 -12.72 6.73
N TYR A 41 -3.94 -13.50 6.75
CA TYR A 41 -3.82 -14.71 5.95
C TYR A 41 -3.04 -15.77 6.71
N SER A 42 -3.63 -16.96 6.79
CA SER A 42 -3.04 -18.13 7.43
C SER A 42 -2.66 -19.17 6.38
N GLN A 43 -1.43 -19.61 6.43
CA GLN A 43 -0.94 -20.65 5.52
C GLN A 43 -0.02 -21.62 6.26
N ALA A 44 -0.46 -22.85 6.39
CA ALA A 44 0.43 -23.91 6.89
C ALA A 44 1.60 -24.15 5.91
N PRO A 45 2.84 -24.32 6.38
CA PRO A 45 3.27 -24.29 7.79
C PRO A 45 3.70 -22.91 8.29
N PHE A 46 3.51 -21.83 7.52
CA PHE A 46 4.07 -20.49 7.76
C PHE A 46 3.36 -19.67 8.86
N GLY A 47 2.24 -20.17 9.40
CA GLY A 47 1.44 -19.47 10.41
C GLY A 47 0.54 -18.37 9.83
N THR A 48 0.04 -17.52 10.73
CA THR A 48 -0.85 -16.42 10.38
C THR A 48 -0.07 -15.12 10.28
N LYS A 49 -0.26 -14.41 9.19
CA LYS A 49 0.28 -13.08 8.95
C LYS A 49 -0.82 -12.05 8.93
N SER A 50 -0.59 -10.91 9.55
CA SER A 50 -1.48 -9.74 9.47
C SER A 50 -0.70 -8.52 9.02
N ALA A 51 -1.39 -7.64 8.29
CA ALA A 51 -0.84 -6.42 7.73
C ALA A 51 -1.72 -5.22 8.07
N THR A 52 -1.09 -4.14 8.51
CA THR A 52 -1.70 -2.84 8.82
C THR A 52 -1.01 -1.77 7.98
N ILE A 53 -1.78 -0.86 7.40
CA ILE A 53 -1.24 0.28 6.63
C ILE A 53 -1.18 1.50 7.54
N VAL A 54 -0.08 2.24 7.45
CA VAL A 54 0.07 3.55 8.07
C VAL A 54 0.44 4.54 6.98
N ALA A 55 -0.30 5.62 6.86
CA ALA A 55 -0.10 6.59 5.78
C ALA A 55 -0.15 8.03 6.28
N GLN A 56 0.78 8.83 5.80
CA GLN A 56 0.79 10.27 6.02
C GLN A 56 -0.32 10.94 5.22
N VAL A 57 -1.05 11.86 5.85
CA VAL A 57 -2.08 12.67 5.19
C VAL A 57 -1.48 13.97 4.67
N THR A 58 -1.89 14.41 3.48
CA THR A 58 -1.40 15.64 2.84
C THR A 58 -2.56 16.52 2.36
N LEU A 59 -2.33 17.84 2.37
CA LEU A 59 -3.27 18.81 1.80
C LEU A 59 -3.15 18.85 0.27
N PRO A 60 -4.27 18.94 -0.46
CA PRO A 60 -4.24 19.17 -1.91
C PRO A 60 -3.81 20.60 -2.25
N ALA A 61 -4.18 21.57 -1.38
CA ALA A 61 -3.81 22.98 -1.49
C ALA A 61 -3.73 23.59 -0.09
N VAL A 62 -2.83 24.56 0.07
CA VAL A 62 -2.65 25.32 1.31
C VAL A 62 -3.71 26.44 1.43
N ASN A 63 -4.00 26.86 2.66
CA ASN A 63 -5.04 27.85 2.96
C ASN A 63 -6.37 27.58 2.25
N PRO A 64 -6.96 26.37 2.40
CA PRO A 64 -8.23 26.10 1.79
C PRO A 64 -9.30 27.06 2.31
N THR A 65 -10.23 27.43 1.43
CA THR A 65 -11.46 28.11 1.79
C THR A 65 -12.61 27.14 1.66
N PHE A 66 -13.36 26.93 2.73
CA PHE A 66 -14.54 26.10 2.73
C PHE A 66 -15.77 26.99 2.48
N GLY A 67 -16.66 26.59 1.55
CA GLY A 67 -17.75 27.46 1.12
C GLY A 67 -17.33 28.53 0.10
N THR A 68 -17.89 29.72 0.22
CA THR A 68 -17.68 30.84 -0.72
C THR A 68 -16.93 32.02 -0.12
N LYS A 69 -16.71 32.02 1.20
CA LYS A 69 -16.08 33.11 1.94
C LYS A 69 -14.93 32.59 2.79
N THR A 70 -13.99 33.45 3.09
CA THR A 70 -12.93 33.16 4.05
C THR A 70 -13.46 33.18 5.47
N GLN A 71 -12.83 32.44 6.39
CA GLN A 71 -13.20 32.40 7.81
C GLN A 71 -13.30 33.80 8.44
N ALA A 72 -12.42 34.71 8.06
CA ALA A 72 -12.46 36.09 8.57
C ALA A 72 -13.75 36.83 8.16
N SER A 73 -14.25 36.59 6.95
CA SER A 73 -15.50 37.16 6.46
C SER A 73 -16.73 36.49 7.11
N GLU A 74 -16.66 35.20 7.35
CA GLU A 74 -17.75 34.42 7.94
C GLU A 74 -17.96 34.71 9.42
N ASN A 75 -16.90 34.87 10.18
CA ASN A 75 -16.98 35.24 11.59
C ASN A 75 -17.81 36.51 11.83
N SER A 76 -17.90 37.41 10.84
CA SER A 76 -18.75 38.59 10.91
C SER A 76 -20.22 38.31 10.59
N GLU A 77 -20.52 37.16 9.95
CA GLU A 77 -21.86 36.80 9.46
C GLU A 77 -22.47 35.61 10.18
N ASN A 78 -21.80 34.99 11.17
CA ASN A 78 -22.21 33.77 11.90
C ASN A 78 -22.53 32.60 10.98
N LYS A 79 -21.82 32.45 9.88
CA LYS A 79 -21.94 31.32 8.96
C LYS A 79 -20.84 30.34 9.26
N SER A 80 -21.19 29.05 9.24
CA SER A 80 -20.25 27.97 9.50
C SER A 80 -20.55 26.78 8.60
N GLU A 81 -19.49 26.15 8.13
CA GLU A 81 -19.56 24.91 7.41
C GLU A 81 -19.77 23.74 8.37
N THR A 82 -20.53 22.76 7.92
CA THR A 82 -20.82 21.53 8.69
C THR A 82 -20.48 20.29 7.90
N VAL A 83 -19.61 19.44 8.43
CA VAL A 83 -19.30 18.15 7.83
C VAL A 83 -20.51 17.23 7.92
N THR A 84 -21.01 16.79 6.77
CA THR A 84 -22.16 15.90 6.67
C THR A 84 -21.77 14.45 6.45
N GLU A 85 -20.65 14.20 5.76
CA GLU A 85 -20.13 12.87 5.48
C GLU A 85 -18.61 12.92 5.42
N ALA A 86 -17.96 11.83 5.83
CA ALA A 86 -16.52 11.65 5.65
C ALA A 86 -16.24 10.18 5.32
N TYR A 87 -15.31 9.95 4.39
CA TYR A 87 -14.95 8.60 3.94
C TYR A 87 -13.46 8.47 3.73
N LEU A 88 -12.89 7.33 4.09
CA LEU A 88 -11.63 6.87 3.57
C LEU A 88 -11.90 6.04 2.32
N TYR A 89 -11.27 6.40 1.22
CA TYR A 89 -11.31 5.63 -0.03
C TYR A 89 -9.91 5.11 -0.34
N ILE A 90 -9.80 3.79 -0.54
CA ILE A 90 -8.57 3.12 -0.96
C ILE A 90 -8.89 2.19 -2.12
N PRO A 91 -8.40 2.45 -3.34
CA PRO A 91 -8.68 1.61 -4.50
C PRO A 91 -7.93 0.28 -4.45
N PHE A 92 -8.58 -0.77 -4.98
CA PHE A 92 -7.93 -2.01 -5.33
C PHE A 92 -7.12 -1.83 -6.62
N PHE A 93 -6.09 -2.66 -6.78
CA PHE A 93 -5.44 -2.79 -8.07
C PHE A 93 -6.35 -3.50 -9.08
N ASN A 94 -6.31 -3.05 -10.31
CA ASN A 94 -6.99 -3.63 -11.47
C ASN A 94 -6.17 -3.31 -12.73
N PRO A 95 -6.43 -3.92 -13.90
CA PRO A 95 -5.65 -3.69 -15.12
C PRO A 95 -5.54 -2.22 -15.56
N ASN A 96 -6.45 -1.36 -15.12
CA ASN A 96 -6.43 0.07 -15.44
C ASN A 96 -5.65 0.91 -14.41
N SER A 97 -5.17 0.33 -13.31
CA SER A 97 -4.55 1.07 -12.20
C SER A 97 -3.26 1.81 -12.58
N SER A 98 -2.55 1.33 -13.60
CA SER A 98 -1.34 1.97 -14.13
C SER A 98 -1.63 3.12 -15.10
N ASN A 99 -2.88 3.27 -15.55
CA ASN A 99 -3.27 4.33 -16.47
C ASN A 99 -3.83 5.52 -15.70
N SER A 100 -3.09 6.63 -15.65
CA SER A 100 -3.53 7.86 -14.99
C SER A 100 -4.79 8.49 -15.61
N ASN A 101 -5.11 8.13 -16.86
CA ASN A 101 -6.30 8.58 -17.60
C ASN A 101 -7.41 7.52 -17.61
N ALA A 102 -7.30 6.49 -16.78
CA ALA A 102 -8.33 5.45 -16.72
C ALA A 102 -9.68 6.07 -16.32
N SER A 103 -10.70 5.76 -17.10
CA SER A 103 -12.08 6.09 -16.78
C SER A 103 -12.84 4.84 -16.40
N TYR A 104 -13.72 4.98 -15.41
CA TYR A 104 -14.57 3.90 -14.93
C TYR A 104 -16.01 4.19 -15.31
N SER A 105 -16.74 3.16 -15.72
CA SER A 105 -18.15 3.30 -16.09
C SER A 105 -19.05 3.19 -14.85
N GLN A 106 -20.13 3.95 -14.84
CA GLN A 106 -21.16 3.82 -13.83
C GLN A 106 -21.68 2.37 -13.78
N ASN A 107 -21.69 1.78 -12.59
CA ASN A 107 -22.04 0.38 -12.35
C ASN A 107 -21.15 -0.66 -13.06
N GLY A 108 -19.99 -0.23 -13.60
CA GLY A 108 -19.02 -1.14 -14.21
C GLY A 108 -18.41 -2.09 -13.19
N GLU A 109 -18.17 -3.34 -13.61
CA GLU A 109 -17.45 -4.36 -12.84
C GLU A 109 -16.07 -4.57 -13.45
N TYR A 110 -15.06 -4.73 -12.59
CA TYR A 110 -13.67 -4.79 -13.00
C TYR A 110 -12.97 -6.01 -12.38
N THR A 111 -12.06 -6.59 -13.12
CA THR A 111 -11.18 -7.63 -12.56
C THR A 111 -10.28 -6.99 -11.51
N LEU A 112 -10.27 -7.53 -10.31
CA LEU A 112 -9.40 -7.07 -9.23
C LEU A 112 -8.12 -7.90 -9.22
N ASP A 113 -6.99 -7.22 -9.07
CA ASP A 113 -5.67 -7.83 -8.94
C ASP A 113 -5.22 -7.87 -7.48
N SER A 114 -4.24 -8.74 -7.21
CA SER A 114 -3.49 -8.77 -5.95
C SER A 114 -4.36 -8.90 -4.68
N ILE A 115 -5.39 -9.74 -4.77
CA ILE A 115 -6.21 -10.16 -3.64
C ILE A 115 -5.94 -11.63 -3.38
N TYR A 116 -5.42 -11.92 -2.21
CA TYR A 116 -4.98 -13.24 -1.78
C TYR A 116 -6.00 -13.82 -0.78
N GLY A 117 -6.33 -15.10 -0.93
CA GLY A 117 -7.31 -15.77 -0.10
C GLY A 117 -8.73 -15.69 -0.64
N ASN A 118 -9.71 -15.58 0.24
CA ASN A 118 -11.12 -15.68 -0.12
C ASN A 118 -11.75 -14.29 -0.32
N ARG A 119 -12.14 -13.97 -1.55
CA ARG A 119 -12.74 -12.68 -1.91
C ARG A 119 -14.12 -12.44 -1.28
N ASP A 120 -14.81 -13.52 -0.88
CA ASP A 120 -16.13 -13.43 -0.21
C ASP A 120 -15.99 -13.26 1.30
N ALA A 121 -14.78 -13.16 1.83
CA ALA A 121 -14.55 -12.94 3.24
C ALA A 121 -15.15 -11.62 3.68
N SER A 122 -15.87 -11.65 4.79
CA SER A 122 -16.27 -10.45 5.51
C SER A 122 -15.22 -10.08 6.55
N PHE A 123 -15.05 -8.80 6.81
CA PHE A 123 -14.09 -8.26 7.77
C PHE A 123 -14.54 -6.92 8.32
N GLN A 124 -13.94 -6.50 9.41
CA GLN A 124 -14.13 -5.17 9.99
C GLN A 124 -12.87 -4.33 9.74
N VAL A 125 -13.03 -3.02 9.70
CA VAL A 125 -11.92 -2.07 9.52
C VAL A 125 -11.91 -1.07 10.65
N ASN A 126 -10.73 -0.79 11.17
CA ASN A 126 -10.49 0.32 12.07
C ASN A 126 -9.52 1.31 11.42
N VAL A 127 -9.85 2.58 11.50
CA VAL A 127 -8.99 3.70 11.11
C VAL A 127 -8.70 4.51 12.36
N ARG A 128 -7.42 4.74 12.65
CA ARG A 128 -6.98 5.50 13.84
C ARG A 128 -6.11 6.68 13.40
N GLU A 129 -6.19 7.78 14.12
CA GLU A 129 -5.24 8.88 13.95
C GLU A 129 -3.82 8.41 14.30
N LEU A 130 -2.84 8.84 13.51
CA LEU A 130 -1.42 8.64 13.81
C LEU A 130 -0.85 9.87 14.52
N ASN A 131 -0.28 9.67 15.71
CA ASN A 131 0.37 10.72 16.50
C ASN A 131 1.91 10.74 16.35
N TYR A 132 2.48 9.90 15.49
CA TYR A 132 3.89 9.86 15.16
C TYR A 132 4.15 10.55 13.82
N PHE A 133 5.14 11.46 13.79
CA PHE A 133 5.50 12.16 12.56
C PHE A 133 6.39 11.29 11.69
N LEU A 134 5.93 10.98 10.48
CA LEU A 134 6.72 10.28 9.47
C LEU A 134 7.61 11.30 8.76
N SER A 135 8.93 11.17 8.91
CA SER A 135 9.94 12.03 8.30
C SER A 135 10.46 11.42 7.01
N ASP A 136 10.73 12.24 6.01
CA ASP A 136 11.34 11.81 4.75
C ASP A 136 12.84 11.50 4.92
N ILE A 137 13.49 12.10 5.94
CA ILE A 137 14.93 11.97 6.21
C ILE A 137 15.18 11.51 7.64
N ASP A 138 16.27 10.80 7.84
CA ASP A 138 16.79 10.42 9.16
C ASP A 138 17.68 11.53 9.77
N THR A 139 18.30 11.25 10.92
CA THR A 139 19.19 12.18 11.61
C THR A 139 20.48 12.49 10.86
N ASP A 140 20.88 11.63 9.94
CA ASP A 140 22.07 11.75 9.12
C ASP A 140 21.78 12.33 7.73
N LEU A 141 20.57 12.85 7.54
CA LEU A 141 20.04 13.43 6.29
C LEU A 141 19.93 12.43 5.12
N ASN A 142 19.92 11.13 5.40
CA ASN A 142 19.60 10.12 4.41
C ASN A 142 18.09 9.92 4.31
N ALA A 143 17.64 9.30 3.20
CA ALA A 143 16.24 8.86 3.07
C ALA A 143 15.90 7.91 4.22
N LYS A 144 14.86 8.26 4.98
CA LYS A 144 14.47 7.47 6.15
C LYS A 144 13.83 6.15 5.75
N VAL A 145 14.35 5.09 6.34
CA VAL A 145 13.81 3.73 6.19
C VAL A 145 12.87 3.43 7.35
N TYR A 146 11.70 2.87 7.03
CA TYR A 146 10.72 2.38 8.00
C TYR A 146 10.59 0.88 7.89
N TYR A 147 10.50 0.22 9.03
CA TYR A 147 10.43 -1.23 9.13
C TYR A 147 9.05 -1.71 9.59
N SER A 148 8.72 -2.94 9.21
CA SER A 148 7.44 -3.59 9.49
C SER A 148 7.07 -3.74 10.97
N ASN A 149 8.04 -3.62 11.87
CA ASN A 149 7.88 -3.77 13.32
C ASN A 149 8.14 -2.46 14.09
N ASP A 150 8.03 -1.29 13.45
CA ASP A 150 8.35 0.01 14.07
C ASP A 150 7.43 0.29 15.26
N THR A 151 8.01 0.18 16.47
CA THR A 151 7.32 0.39 17.73
C THR A 151 6.97 1.85 17.99
N ASN A 152 7.68 2.81 17.39
CA ASN A 152 7.33 4.23 17.51
C ASN A 152 5.99 4.51 16.84
N ILE A 153 5.71 3.83 15.73
CA ILE A 153 4.42 3.94 15.05
C ILE A 153 3.33 3.29 15.88
N THR A 154 3.50 2.03 16.29
CA THR A 154 2.46 1.26 17.00
C THR A 154 2.11 1.86 18.36
N SER A 155 3.08 2.45 19.07
CA SER A 155 2.87 3.09 20.39
C SER A 155 2.20 4.47 20.29
N ASN A 156 2.12 5.05 19.09
CA ASN A 156 1.56 6.39 18.88
C ASN A 156 0.28 6.38 18.02
N LEU A 157 -0.47 5.30 18.06
CA LEU A 157 -1.81 5.24 17.45
C LEU A 157 -2.84 5.88 18.39
N GLY A 158 -3.55 6.88 17.86
CA GLY A 158 -4.59 7.61 18.58
C GLY A 158 -5.93 6.87 18.66
N ALA A 159 -7.01 7.59 18.90
CA ALA A 159 -8.35 7.04 18.93
C ALA A 159 -8.83 6.58 17.55
N SER A 160 -9.83 5.71 17.53
CA SER A 160 -10.55 5.34 16.30
C SER A 160 -11.30 6.56 15.74
N ILE A 161 -11.25 6.72 14.43
CA ILE A 161 -11.94 7.78 13.69
C ILE A 161 -12.94 7.23 12.69
N VAL A 162 -13.28 5.93 12.74
CA VAL A 162 -14.40 5.38 11.95
C VAL A 162 -15.74 5.83 12.53
N SER A 163 -16.75 5.97 11.70
CA SER A 163 -18.10 6.33 12.15
C SER A 163 -18.79 5.22 12.96
N ASN A 164 -18.46 3.96 12.62
CA ASN A 164 -18.98 2.77 13.30
C ASN A 164 -17.94 1.65 13.28
N THR A 165 -17.46 1.25 14.46
CA THR A 165 -16.43 0.23 14.65
C THR A 165 -16.93 -1.21 14.42
N THR A 166 -18.24 -1.42 14.34
CA THR A 166 -18.84 -2.75 14.13
C THR A 166 -19.27 -2.99 12.67
N SER A 167 -19.07 -2.03 11.78
CA SER A 167 -19.39 -2.18 10.37
C SER A 167 -18.56 -3.30 9.73
N THR A 168 -19.27 -4.15 8.98
CA THR A 168 -18.67 -5.26 8.25
C THR A 168 -18.55 -4.93 6.76
N TYR A 169 -17.43 -5.27 6.16
CA TYR A 169 -17.11 -5.02 4.75
C TYR A 169 -16.87 -6.34 4.03
N THR A 170 -17.10 -6.32 2.73
CA THR A 170 -16.73 -7.36 1.77
C THR A 170 -16.08 -6.70 0.56
N ILE A 171 -15.29 -7.44 -0.19
CA ILE A 171 -14.70 -6.93 -1.44
C ILE A 171 -15.80 -6.78 -2.49
N SER A 172 -15.81 -5.62 -3.15
CA SER A 172 -16.65 -5.38 -4.33
C SER A 172 -15.77 -5.02 -5.52
N ASN A 173 -16.05 -5.64 -6.66
CA ASN A 173 -15.41 -5.33 -7.93
C ASN A 173 -16.10 -4.21 -8.71
N LYS A 174 -17.14 -3.61 -8.13
CA LYS A 174 -17.90 -2.53 -8.76
C LYS A 174 -17.25 -1.19 -8.59
N ALA A 175 -17.25 -0.41 -9.65
CA ALA A 175 -16.86 1.00 -9.60
C ALA A 175 -17.80 1.79 -8.67
N ILE A 176 -17.26 2.82 -8.03
CA ILE A 176 -17.99 3.64 -7.06
C ILE A 176 -18.44 4.92 -7.76
N THR A 177 -19.74 5.05 -7.99
CA THR A 177 -20.31 6.25 -8.61
C THR A 177 -20.50 7.34 -7.57
N ARG A 178 -20.01 8.55 -7.88
CA ARG A 178 -20.30 9.75 -7.10
C ARG A 178 -21.20 10.68 -7.89
N TYR A 179 -22.19 11.24 -7.19
CA TYR A 179 -23.15 12.15 -7.78
C TYR A 179 -22.82 13.60 -7.43
N GLN A 180 -23.30 14.50 -8.26
CA GLN A 180 -23.22 15.94 -7.99
C GLN A 180 -24.06 16.30 -6.76
N PHE A 181 -23.76 17.43 -6.17
CA PHE A 181 -24.62 18.00 -5.14
C PHE A 181 -25.67 18.91 -5.79
N ASN A 182 -26.89 18.85 -5.27
CA ASN A 182 -27.95 19.68 -5.78
C ASN A 182 -27.64 21.18 -5.61
N ASN A 183 -27.95 21.96 -6.65
CA ASN A 183 -27.87 23.39 -6.62
C ASN A 183 -29.28 23.99 -6.54
N PRO A 184 -29.72 24.54 -5.41
CA PRO A 184 -31.08 25.05 -5.25
C PRO A 184 -31.44 26.23 -6.16
N GLN A 185 -30.43 26.83 -6.85
CA GLN A 185 -30.64 27.92 -7.80
C GLN A 185 -31.01 27.45 -9.21
N THR A 186 -30.95 26.15 -9.48
CA THR A 186 -31.35 25.57 -10.77
C THR A 186 -32.69 24.89 -10.63
N SER A 187 -33.40 24.72 -11.76
CA SER A 187 -34.65 23.97 -11.82
C SER A 187 -34.46 22.47 -11.90
N GLU A 188 -33.21 22.01 -12.07
CA GLU A 188 -32.85 20.61 -12.21
C GLU A 188 -32.36 20.04 -10.88
N ASP A 189 -32.57 18.75 -10.68
CA ASP A 189 -32.03 18.01 -9.56
C ASP A 189 -30.65 17.40 -9.97
N GLU A 190 -29.58 18.12 -9.73
CA GLU A 190 -28.23 17.67 -10.07
C GLU A 190 -27.79 16.45 -9.27
N SER A 191 -28.43 16.14 -8.15
CA SER A 191 -28.08 14.96 -7.35
C SER A 191 -28.29 13.63 -8.08
N LYS A 192 -28.98 13.66 -9.23
CA LYS A 192 -29.13 12.50 -10.13
C LYS A 192 -28.06 12.43 -11.21
N LYS A 193 -27.27 13.48 -11.38
CA LYS A 193 -26.18 13.53 -12.38
C LYS A 193 -24.92 12.94 -11.79
N VAL A 194 -24.24 12.09 -12.55
CA VAL A 194 -22.93 11.54 -12.18
C VAL A 194 -21.91 12.66 -12.19
N GLN A 195 -21.18 12.83 -11.09
CA GLN A 195 -20.04 13.72 -11.03
C GLN A 195 -18.80 13.03 -11.59
N ASP A 196 -18.48 11.87 -11.05
CA ASP A 196 -17.38 11.01 -11.50
C ASP A 196 -17.61 9.56 -11.03
N VAL A 197 -16.72 8.68 -11.50
CA VAL A 197 -16.76 7.26 -11.14
C VAL A 197 -15.37 6.85 -10.71
N LEU A 198 -15.24 6.40 -9.46
CA LEU A 198 -13.98 5.91 -8.89
C LEU A 198 -13.79 4.43 -9.22
N ALA A 199 -12.53 3.98 -9.21
CA ALA A 199 -12.19 2.56 -9.27
C ALA A 199 -12.87 1.78 -8.15
N PRO A 200 -13.05 0.45 -8.30
CA PRO A 200 -13.39 -0.41 -7.19
C PRO A 200 -12.40 -0.24 -6.03
N GLY A 201 -12.90 -0.18 -4.82
CA GLY A 201 -12.06 0.05 -3.63
C GLY A 201 -12.83 -0.05 -2.33
N LEU A 202 -12.11 0.02 -1.24
CA LEU A 202 -12.68 0.18 0.09
C LEU A 202 -13.17 1.62 0.25
N ARG A 203 -14.41 1.79 0.70
CA ARG A 203 -14.95 3.10 1.07
C ARG A 203 -15.54 3.01 2.48
N ILE A 204 -14.80 3.57 3.44
CA ILE A 204 -15.01 3.39 4.86
C ILE A 204 -15.52 4.70 5.46
N PRO A 205 -16.75 4.73 6.02
CA PRO A 205 -17.27 5.93 6.67
C PRO A 205 -16.45 6.31 7.90
N LEU A 206 -16.10 7.60 7.97
CA LEU A 206 -15.32 8.18 9.06
C LEU A 206 -16.16 9.13 9.90
N SER A 207 -15.67 9.47 11.09
CA SER A 207 -16.31 10.40 12.03
C SER A 207 -16.38 11.81 11.46
N THR A 208 -17.57 12.29 11.22
CA THR A 208 -17.81 13.67 10.74
C THR A 208 -17.32 14.70 11.77
N ASN A 209 -17.52 14.46 13.06
CA ASN A 209 -17.07 15.33 14.13
C ASN A 209 -15.54 15.45 14.20
N PHE A 210 -14.81 14.36 13.90
CA PHE A 210 -13.36 14.41 13.83
C PHE A 210 -12.91 15.38 12.73
N PHE A 211 -13.46 15.27 11.52
CA PHE A 211 -13.06 16.13 10.40
C PHE A 211 -13.61 17.54 10.51
N GLN A 212 -14.75 17.73 11.17
CA GLN A 212 -15.22 19.07 11.55
C GLN A 212 -14.16 19.81 12.36
N THR A 213 -13.68 19.18 13.43
CA THR A 213 -12.71 19.78 14.35
C THR A 213 -11.30 19.84 13.76
N LYS A 214 -10.90 18.79 13.03
CA LYS A 214 -9.54 18.62 12.54
C LYS A 214 -9.26 19.43 11.27
N ILE A 215 -10.26 19.66 10.43
CA ILE A 215 -10.09 20.27 9.11
C ILE A 215 -10.95 21.53 8.97
N ILE A 216 -12.27 21.42 9.00
CA ILE A 216 -13.17 22.54 8.66
C ILE A 216 -12.98 23.71 9.63
N ASN A 217 -13.01 23.46 10.93
CA ASN A 217 -12.82 24.48 11.96
C ASN A 217 -11.38 25.07 12.01
N LYS A 218 -10.50 24.61 11.12
CA LYS A 218 -9.11 25.08 11.00
C LYS A 218 -8.90 26.00 9.80
N GLU A 219 -9.95 26.36 9.09
CA GLU A 219 -9.85 27.36 8.04
C GLU A 219 -9.21 28.66 8.57
N GLY A 220 -8.28 29.22 7.78
CA GLY A 220 -7.56 30.43 8.14
C GLY A 220 -6.52 30.27 9.27
N SER A 221 -6.37 29.09 9.85
CA SER A 221 -5.40 28.83 10.92
C SER A 221 -4.02 28.42 10.38
N SER A 222 -2.99 28.51 11.24
CA SER A 222 -1.62 28.14 10.91
C SER A 222 -1.47 26.66 10.50
N GLU A 223 -2.32 25.78 11.02
CA GLU A 223 -2.30 24.34 10.76
C GLU A 223 -2.57 24.00 9.30
N LEU A 224 -3.34 24.81 8.59
CA LEU A 224 -3.64 24.64 7.16
C LEU A 224 -2.85 25.61 6.26
N ALA A 225 -2.00 26.46 6.83
CA ALA A 225 -1.31 27.53 6.10
C ALA A 225 -0.22 27.02 5.15
N ASN A 226 0.41 25.90 5.46
CA ASN A 226 1.40 25.26 4.60
C ASN A 226 1.50 23.76 4.86
N THR A 227 2.10 23.04 3.90
CA THR A 227 2.20 21.58 3.92
C THR A 227 2.96 21.03 5.13
N ASN A 228 4.02 21.72 5.58
CA ASN A 228 4.82 21.22 6.70
C ASN A 228 4.09 21.35 8.03
N GLU A 229 3.42 22.48 8.27
CA GLU A 229 2.61 22.66 9.48
C GLU A 229 1.42 21.68 9.48
N PHE A 230 0.80 21.45 8.34
CA PHE A 230 -0.25 20.46 8.24
C PHE A 230 0.24 19.03 8.59
N LYS A 231 1.36 18.60 8.03
CA LYS A 231 1.96 17.28 8.33
C LYS A 231 2.33 17.12 9.80
N LYS A 232 2.71 18.17 10.50
CA LYS A 232 2.96 18.15 11.95
C LYS A 232 1.65 18.08 12.75
N TYR A 233 0.62 18.74 12.27
CA TYR A 233 -0.69 18.81 12.91
C TYR A 233 -1.52 17.54 12.70
N PHE A 234 -1.68 17.08 11.45
CA PHE A 234 -2.35 15.85 11.10
C PHE A 234 -1.37 14.89 10.45
N LYS A 235 -0.65 14.14 11.29
CA LYS A 235 0.53 13.37 10.91
C LYS A 235 0.21 12.19 10.01
N GLY A 236 -1.02 11.64 10.10
CA GLY A 236 -1.44 10.51 9.29
C GLY A 236 -2.55 9.70 9.92
N ILE A 237 -2.79 8.56 9.32
CA ILE A 237 -3.74 7.55 9.79
C ILE A 237 -3.12 6.15 9.76
N SER A 238 -3.65 5.26 10.60
CA SER A 238 -3.43 3.82 10.54
C SER A 238 -4.72 3.14 10.13
N VAL A 239 -4.63 2.18 9.22
CA VAL A 239 -5.76 1.36 8.74
C VAL A 239 -5.46 -0.10 9.03
N SER A 240 -6.29 -0.74 9.86
CA SER A 240 -6.21 -2.15 10.18
C SER A 240 -7.52 -2.87 9.85
N ALA A 241 -7.43 -4.12 9.42
CA ALA A 241 -8.58 -4.98 9.19
C ALA A 241 -8.50 -6.18 10.14
N PHE A 242 -9.64 -6.65 10.62
CA PHE A 242 -9.74 -7.69 11.64
C PHE A 242 -11.11 -8.38 11.58
N ASN A 243 -11.32 -9.41 12.42
CA ASN A 243 -12.56 -10.21 12.47
C ASN A 243 -12.92 -10.79 11.08
N PHE A 244 -11.93 -11.35 10.42
CA PHE A 244 -12.13 -12.00 9.13
C PHE A 244 -12.94 -13.29 9.27
N SER A 245 -13.95 -13.47 8.40
CA SER A 245 -14.69 -14.73 8.32
C SER A 245 -13.90 -15.86 7.63
N LYS A 246 -12.92 -15.50 6.80
CA LYS A 246 -11.99 -16.37 6.08
C LYS A 246 -10.71 -15.60 5.80
N ASP A 247 -9.62 -16.31 5.52
CA ASP A 247 -8.33 -15.70 5.15
C ASP A 247 -8.47 -14.75 3.97
N LEU A 248 -7.98 -13.53 4.15
CA LEU A 248 -7.98 -12.49 3.12
C LEU A 248 -6.85 -11.50 3.34
N MET A 249 -6.01 -11.31 2.34
CA MET A 249 -4.99 -10.28 2.29
C MET A 249 -5.13 -9.49 0.99
N MET A 250 -5.19 -8.19 1.09
CA MET A 250 -5.40 -7.28 -0.05
C MET A 250 -4.15 -6.42 -0.25
N LEU A 251 -3.62 -6.36 -1.45
CA LEU A 251 -2.67 -5.33 -1.83
C LEU A 251 -3.44 -4.12 -2.35
N LEU A 252 -3.23 -2.96 -1.74
CA LEU A 252 -4.00 -1.75 -1.98
C LEU A 252 -3.15 -0.65 -2.62
N ASN A 253 -3.77 0.12 -3.52
CA ASN A 253 -3.14 1.24 -4.22
C ASN A 253 -3.22 2.52 -3.37
N MET A 254 -2.26 2.71 -2.48
CA MET A 254 -2.21 3.88 -1.60
C MET A 254 -1.88 5.19 -2.33
N ALA A 255 -1.26 5.14 -3.50
CA ALA A 255 -0.96 6.34 -4.28
C ALA A 255 -2.22 7.11 -4.71
N ASN A 256 -3.34 6.40 -4.88
CA ASN A 256 -4.64 6.97 -5.25
C ASN A 256 -5.65 6.98 -4.09
N ALA A 257 -5.19 6.68 -2.87
CA ALA A 257 -6.03 6.73 -1.68
C ALA A 257 -6.28 8.17 -1.23
N LYS A 258 -7.47 8.42 -0.70
CA LYS A 258 -7.89 9.75 -0.24
C LYS A 258 -8.90 9.71 0.90
N ILE A 259 -8.94 10.78 1.67
CA ILE A 259 -10.02 11.04 2.60
C ILE A 259 -10.94 12.07 1.96
N GLU A 260 -12.20 11.70 1.76
CA GLU A 260 -13.26 12.55 1.22
C GLU A 260 -14.06 13.15 2.37
N ILE A 261 -14.19 14.47 2.40
CA ILE A 261 -14.96 15.23 3.40
C ILE A 261 -16.06 15.97 2.65
N VAL A 262 -17.31 15.63 2.91
CA VAL A 262 -18.48 16.33 2.37
C VAL A 262 -19.02 17.26 3.45
N TYR A 263 -19.17 18.51 3.10
CA TYR A 263 -19.65 19.53 4.03
C TYR A 263 -20.74 20.39 3.37
N SER A 264 -21.65 20.89 4.20
CA SER A 264 -22.62 21.93 3.82
C SER A 264 -22.10 23.28 4.22
N TYR A 265 -22.48 24.29 3.46
CA TYR A 265 -22.20 25.70 3.72
C TYR A 265 -23.36 26.58 3.28
N GLU A 266 -23.45 27.74 3.87
CA GLU A 266 -24.44 28.74 3.50
C GLU A 266 -23.87 29.75 2.52
N THR A 267 -24.66 30.13 1.54
CA THR A 267 -24.33 31.16 0.56
C THR A 267 -25.53 32.04 0.28
N SER A 268 -25.30 33.24 -0.26
CA SER A 268 -26.40 34.10 -0.70
C SER A 268 -27.15 33.43 -1.86
N GLY A 269 -28.45 33.41 -1.77
CA GLY A 269 -29.34 32.93 -2.82
C GLY A 269 -29.39 33.87 -4.03
N THR A 270 -30.24 33.53 -5.00
CA THR A 270 -30.44 34.33 -6.22
C THR A 270 -30.84 35.78 -5.91
N ASN A 271 -31.56 36.01 -4.79
CA ASN A 271 -31.78 37.28 -4.21
C ASN A 271 -30.90 37.46 -2.99
N SER A 272 -30.18 38.57 -2.88
CA SER A 272 -29.24 38.86 -1.79
C SER A 272 -29.83 38.78 -0.37
N THR A 273 -31.14 38.66 -0.26
CA THR A 273 -31.88 38.57 1.01
C THR A 273 -32.16 37.11 1.44
N THR A 274 -31.90 36.15 0.60
CA THR A 274 -32.10 34.73 0.91
C THR A 274 -30.79 34.01 1.16
N THR A 275 -30.80 33.10 2.11
CA THR A 275 -29.66 32.17 2.37
C THR A 275 -30.01 30.79 1.81
N GLU A 276 -29.06 30.21 1.14
CA GLU A 276 -29.17 28.87 0.58
C GLU A 276 -28.08 27.96 1.15
N THR A 277 -28.46 26.73 1.44
CA THR A 277 -27.51 25.69 1.87
C THR A 277 -27.03 24.90 0.66
N ARG A 278 -25.73 24.82 0.46
CA ARG A 278 -25.08 24.02 -0.57
C ARG A 278 -24.15 22.99 0.05
N LYS A 279 -23.75 22.00 -0.73
CA LYS A 279 -22.73 21.04 -0.33
C LYS A 279 -21.52 21.14 -1.25
N ASN A 280 -20.36 20.80 -0.69
CA ASN A 280 -19.13 20.65 -1.45
C ASN A 280 -18.32 19.46 -0.91
N ARG A 281 -17.28 19.08 -1.65
CA ARG A 281 -16.39 17.98 -1.32
C ARG A 281 -14.96 18.50 -1.25
N TYR A 282 -14.27 18.16 -0.16
CA TYR A 282 -12.85 18.41 0.02
C TYR A 282 -12.13 17.06 0.17
N GLU A 283 -11.01 16.89 -0.51
CA GLU A 283 -10.27 15.63 -0.53
C GLU A 283 -8.85 15.84 0.00
N LEU A 284 -8.48 15.07 1.02
CA LEU A 284 -7.10 14.97 1.51
C LEU A 284 -6.45 13.76 0.83
N SER A 285 -5.19 13.88 0.44
CA SER A 285 -4.45 12.79 -0.21
C SER A 285 -3.68 11.95 0.82
N LEU A 286 -3.46 10.67 0.51
CA LEU A 286 -2.62 9.74 1.27
C LEU A 286 -1.34 9.39 0.51
N ASN A 287 -0.88 10.30 -0.33
CA ASN A 287 0.29 10.14 -1.21
C ASN A 287 1.63 10.52 -0.52
N GLY A 288 1.63 10.77 0.77
CA GLY A 288 2.83 10.94 1.58
C GLY A 288 3.52 9.60 1.89
N ILE A 289 4.33 9.60 2.93
CA ILE A 289 5.01 8.38 3.37
C ILE A 289 3.96 7.35 3.79
N THR A 290 4.07 6.15 3.24
CA THR A 290 3.25 5.00 3.62
C THR A 290 4.15 3.87 4.09
N VAL A 291 3.73 3.16 5.13
CA VAL A 291 4.45 2.06 5.78
C VAL A 291 3.50 0.91 6.00
N ASN A 292 3.94 -0.34 5.78
CA ASN A 292 3.24 -1.51 6.29
C ASN A 292 3.82 -1.95 7.64
N LEU A 293 2.94 -2.25 8.58
CA LEU A 293 3.28 -2.97 9.80
C LEU A 293 2.83 -4.41 9.63
N PHE A 294 3.73 -5.36 9.90
CA PHE A 294 3.45 -6.78 9.81
C PHE A 294 3.53 -7.46 11.16
N ASN A 295 2.67 -8.46 11.36
CA ASN A 295 2.81 -9.45 12.41
C ASN A 295 2.79 -10.85 11.78
N ASN A 296 3.61 -11.77 12.31
CA ASN A 296 3.67 -13.15 11.85
C ASN A 296 3.78 -14.07 13.07
N SER A 297 2.75 -14.91 13.29
CA SER A 297 2.70 -15.89 14.38
C SER A 297 3.45 -17.19 14.07
N GLY A 298 3.91 -17.38 12.83
CA GLY A 298 4.61 -18.61 12.41
C GLY A 298 5.98 -18.74 13.07
N GLU A 299 6.39 -19.97 13.33
CA GLU A 299 7.73 -20.30 13.83
C GLU A 299 8.73 -20.42 12.68
N ARG A 300 10.03 -20.38 13.01
CA ARG A 300 11.08 -20.64 12.02
C ARG A 300 11.03 -22.12 11.60
N LEU A 301 10.76 -22.34 10.32
CA LEU A 301 10.78 -23.67 9.72
C LEU A 301 12.22 -24.03 9.35
N THR A 302 12.61 -25.26 9.64
CA THR A 302 13.91 -25.83 9.30
C THR A 302 13.75 -27.26 8.83
N ASP A 303 14.40 -27.58 7.73
CA ASP A 303 14.45 -28.92 7.18
C ASP A 303 15.78 -29.10 6.44
N SER A 304 16.36 -30.28 6.47
CA SER A 304 17.64 -30.55 5.81
C SER A 304 17.52 -30.70 4.29
N SER A 305 16.31 -30.90 3.79
CA SER A 305 16.03 -31.17 2.37
C SER A 305 15.16 -30.11 1.69
N LYS A 306 14.61 -29.13 2.47
CA LYS A 306 13.66 -28.13 1.97
C LYS A 306 14.10 -26.72 2.31
N ILE A 307 13.79 -25.80 1.40
CA ILE A 307 13.91 -24.37 1.60
C ILE A 307 12.50 -23.79 1.72
N TYR A 308 12.22 -23.10 2.84
CA TYR A 308 10.98 -22.42 3.06
C TYR A 308 11.13 -20.93 2.76
N LEU A 309 10.34 -20.42 1.83
CA LEU A 309 10.36 -19.02 1.44
C LEU A 309 8.96 -18.42 1.61
N SER A 310 8.87 -17.27 2.21
CA SER A 310 7.59 -16.60 2.43
C SER A 310 7.81 -15.10 2.63
N GLY A 311 7.12 -14.26 1.85
CA GLY A 311 7.15 -12.79 1.97
C GLY A 311 6.41 -12.25 3.20
N ALA A 312 6.28 -10.94 3.31
CA ALA A 312 5.57 -10.21 4.35
C ALA A 312 5.99 -10.62 5.78
N LEU A 313 7.24 -10.37 6.15
CA LEU A 313 7.84 -10.78 7.42
C LEU A 313 7.85 -12.32 7.62
N GLY A 314 8.10 -13.06 6.56
CA GLY A 314 8.13 -14.52 6.58
C GLY A 314 9.53 -15.09 6.78
N GLN A 315 9.94 -15.96 5.87
CA GLN A 315 11.24 -16.61 5.88
C GLN A 315 11.99 -16.41 4.58
N THR A 316 13.28 -16.22 4.71
CA THR A 316 14.26 -16.22 3.64
C THR A 316 15.27 -17.36 3.85
N ALA A 317 16.12 -17.60 2.88
CA ALA A 317 17.19 -18.56 3.00
C ALA A 317 18.50 -17.99 2.44
N SER A 318 19.61 -18.22 3.13
CA SER A 318 20.92 -18.00 2.57
C SER A 318 21.48 -19.30 2.00
N ILE A 319 22.06 -19.21 0.81
CA ILE A 319 22.71 -20.31 0.11
C ILE A 319 24.18 -19.97 0.01
N THR A 320 25.04 -20.85 0.51
CA THR A 320 26.50 -20.68 0.50
C THR A 320 27.14 -21.86 -0.20
N ILE A 321 28.05 -21.59 -1.14
CA ILE A 321 28.87 -22.61 -1.77
C ILE A 321 29.99 -23.01 -0.79
N SER A 322 30.25 -24.31 -0.67
CA SER A 322 31.31 -24.85 0.19
C SER A 322 32.66 -24.19 -0.08
N ASN A 323 33.35 -23.76 0.98
CA ASN A 323 34.69 -23.22 0.87
C ASN A 323 35.67 -24.22 0.27
N THR A 324 35.46 -25.52 0.51
CA THR A 324 36.25 -26.59 -0.07
C THR A 324 36.13 -26.61 -1.59
N ASP A 325 34.90 -26.50 -2.10
CA ASP A 325 34.64 -26.48 -3.54
C ASP A 325 35.20 -25.22 -4.20
N ILE A 326 35.09 -24.07 -3.55
CA ILE A 326 35.69 -22.82 -4.01
C ILE A 326 37.24 -22.96 -4.06
N ALA A 327 37.83 -23.57 -3.05
CA ALA A 327 39.28 -23.81 -3.01
C ALA A 327 39.70 -24.79 -4.13
N ASN A 328 38.95 -25.84 -4.39
CA ASN A 328 39.17 -26.78 -5.47
C ASN A 328 39.13 -26.13 -6.85
N ILE A 329 38.13 -25.31 -7.12
CA ILE A 329 38.01 -24.55 -8.37
C ILE A 329 39.23 -23.65 -8.57
N LYS A 330 39.64 -22.95 -7.52
CA LYS A 330 40.81 -22.05 -7.56
C LYS A 330 42.13 -22.80 -7.76
N SER A 331 42.34 -23.90 -7.03
CA SER A 331 43.58 -24.66 -7.08
C SER A 331 43.81 -25.36 -8.44
N GLN A 332 42.73 -25.84 -9.04
CA GLN A 332 42.73 -26.44 -10.35
C GLN A 332 42.69 -25.41 -11.49
N LYS A 333 42.62 -24.11 -11.16
CA LYS A 333 42.52 -22.99 -12.14
C LYS A 333 41.39 -23.21 -13.16
N LEU A 334 40.27 -23.75 -12.71
CA LEU A 334 39.12 -23.99 -13.57
C LEU A 334 38.51 -22.64 -14.02
N MET A 335 38.17 -22.56 -15.28
CA MET A 335 37.39 -21.45 -15.82
C MET A 335 35.90 -21.85 -15.78
N VAL A 336 35.11 -21.16 -14.99
CA VAL A 336 33.67 -21.36 -14.93
C VAL A 336 33.04 -20.65 -16.13
N THR A 337 32.46 -21.40 -17.04
CA THR A 337 31.78 -20.89 -18.25
C THR A 337 30.28 -20.73 -18.05
N ASP A 338 29.70 -21.49 -17.12
CA ASP A 338 28.30 -21.46 -16.73
C ASP A 338 28.15 -21.87 -15.26
N ALA A 339 27.18 -21.30 -14.56
CA ALA A 339 26.84 -21.65 -13.20
C ALA A 339 25.31 -21.59 -13.02
N SER A 340 24.70 -22.71 -12.67
CA SER A 340 23.26 -22.84 -12.53
C SER A 340 22.88 -23.28 -11.12
N LEU A 341 21.92 -22.59 -10.50
CA LEU A 341 21.26 -23.01 -9.27
C LEU A 341 19.86 -23.53 -9.62
N LEU A 342 19.62 -24.82 -9.36
CA LEU A 342 18.35 -25.47 -9.63
C LEU A 342 17.57 -25.62 -8.32
N LEU A 343 16.35 -25.06 -8.29
CA LEU A 343 15.41 -25.16 -7.17
C LEU A 343 14.15 -25.89 -7.69
N TYR A 344 13.70 -26.87 -6.95
CA TYR A 344 12.50 -27.65 -7.30
C TYR A 344 11.37 -27.29 -6.33
N VAL A 345 10.18 -27.06 -6.89
CA VAL A 345 8.99 -26.84 -6.08
C VAL A 345 8.56 -28.13 -5.39
N ASP A 346 8.28 -28.07 -4.09
CA ASP A 346 7.77 -29.20 -3.32
C ASP A 346 6.27 -29.39 -3.57
N ASN A 347 5.94 -30.29 -4.48
CA ASN A 347 4.57 -30.63 -4.84
C ASN A 347 3.81 -31.45 -3.78
N SER A 348 4.43 -31.78 -2.65
CA SER A 348 3.75 -32.44 -1.54
C SER A 348 2.79 -31.53 -0.77
N VAL A 349 2.89 -30.23 -0.97
CA VAL A 349 2.03 -29.20 -0.37
C VAL A 349 1.17 -28.60 -1.48
N SER A 350 -0.13 -28.47 -1.20
CA SER A 350 -1.05 -27.81 -2.14
C SER A 350 -0.93 -26.30 -2.01
N TYR A 351 -0.59 -25.61 -3.09
CA TYR A 351 -0.53 -24.16 -3.17
C TYR A 351 -1.71 -23.64 -4.00
N THR A 352 -2.26 -22.51 -3.59
CA THR A 352 -3.28 -21.81 -4.40
C THR A 352 -2.67 -21.14 -5.62
N LYS A 353 -1.44 -20.63 -5.51
CA LYS A 353 -0.65 -20.09 -6.60
C LYS A 353 0.82 -20.13 -6.21
N GLU A 354 1.65 -20.61 -7.10
CA GLU A 354 3.11 -20.54 -6.96
C GLU A 354 3.60 -19.14 -7.25
N PRO A 355 4.69 -18.66 -6.59
CA PRO A 355 5.31 -17.40 -6.94
C PRO A 355 5.89 -17.49 -8.35
N GLU A 356 5.65 -16.48 -9.16
CA GLU A 356 6.14 -16.42 -10.54
C GLU A 356 7.67 -16.28 -10.62
N ARG A 357 8.29 -15.77 -9.54
CA ARG A 357 9.73 -15.52 -9.44
C ARG A 357 10.23 -15.63 -8.02
N LEU A 358 11.53 -15.88 -7.90
CA LEU A 358 12.30 -15.77 -6.66
C LEU A 358 13.29 -14.62 -6.80
N PHE A 359 13.38 -13.78 -5.76
CA PHE A 359 14.38 -12.72 -5.69
C PHE A 359 15.66 -13.28 -5.06
N ILE A 360 16.77 -13.17 -5.79
CA ILE A 360 18.09 -13.65 -5.34
C ILE A 360 19.09 -12.49 -5.42
N TYR A 361 19.82 -12.28 -4.34
CA TYR A 361 20.85 -11.24 -4.26
C TYR A 361 22.07 -11.71 -3.47
N ASN A 362 23.19 -11.06 -3.69
CA ASN A 362 24.41 -11.29 -2.94
C ASN A 362 24.31 -10.61 -1.58
N ILE A 363 24.34 -11.39 -0.49
CA ILE A 363 24.16 -10.88 0.89
C ILE A 363 25.27 -9.88 1.27
N GLN A 364 26.51 -10.06 0.77
CA GLN A 364 27.63 -9.20 1.15
C GLN A 364 27.59 -7.83 0.46
N THR A 365 27.13 -7.79 -0.78
CA THR A 365 27.13 -6.57 -1.60
C THR A 365 25.77 -5.92 -1.75
N GLY A 366 24.69 -6.65 -1.44
CA GLY A 366 23.31 -6.24 -1.74
C GLY A 366 22.97 -6.30 -3.24
N ALA A 367 23.91 -6.70 -4.10
CA ALA A 367 23.70 -6.72 -5.54
C ALA A 367 22.77 -7.86 -5.94
N VAL A 368 21.79 -7.53 -6.74
CA VAL A 368 20.88 -8.51 -7.36
C VAL A 368 21.65 -9.33 -8.40
N LEU A 369 21.29 -10.61 -8.57
CA LEU A 369 21.89 -11.44 -9.61
C LEU A 369 21.55 -10.89 -11.00
N VAL A 370 22.53 -11.03 -11.91
CA VAL A 370 22.46 -10.53 -13.30
C VAL A 370 21.25 -11.13 -14.02
N ASP A 371 20.98 -12.42 -13.82
CA ASP A 371 19.85 -13.11 -14.45
C ASP A 371 18.49 -12.49 -14.06
N TYR A 372 18.33 -12.08 -12.80
CA TYR A 372 17.13 -11.39 -12.36
C TYR A 372 17.02 -9.99 -12.99
N GLN A 373 18.14 -9.28 -13.12
CA GLN A 373 18.18 -7.93 -13.67
C GLN A 373 17.84 -7.90 -15.17
N TYR A 374 18.27 -8.92 -15.92
CA TYR A 374 18.09 -9.02 -17.38
C TYR A 374 17.01 -10.02 -17.80
N ASP A 375 16.20 -10.52 -16.87
CA ASP A 375 15.09 -11.41 -17.19
C ASP A 375 14.10 -10.71 -18.14
N PRO A 376 13.96 -11.18 -19.39
CA PRO A 376 13.09 -10.53 -20.39
C PRO A 376 11.61 -10.61 -20.01
N THR A 377 11.22 -11.52 -19.13
CA THR A 377 9.85 -11.63 -18.65
C THR A 377 9.50 -10.53 -17.64
N SER A 378 10.52 -9.83 -17.08
CA SER A 378 10.33 -8.66 -16.20
C SER A 378 10.01 -7.38 -16.96
N ASN A 379 10.41 -7.29 -18.23
CA ASN A 379 10.34 -6.07 -19.02
C ASN A 379 9.00 -5.90 -19.77
N GLY A 380 8.10 -6.87 -19.72
CA GLY A 380 6.78 -6.82 -20.36
C GLY A 380 5.78 -5.91 -19.64
N ASP A 381 5.92 -5.74 -18.34
CA ASP A 381 5.12 -4.83 -17.52
C ASP A 381 6.03 -3.98 -16.64
N SER A 382 6.41 -2.82 -17.14
CA SER A 382 7.26 -1.84 -16.45
C SER A 382 6.56 -1.15 -15.27
N SER A 383 5.35 -1.55 -14.94
CA SER A 383 4.55 -0.96 -13.90
C SER A 383 4.56 -1.74 -12.59
N ALA A 384 3.92 -1.65 -11.69
CA ALA A 384 3.61 -2.15 -10.37
C ALA A 384 4.22 -3.51 -9.93
N TYR A 385 4.48 -4.45 -10.83
CA TYR A 385 4.86 -5.82 -10.44
C TYR A 385 6.33 -5.98 -10.01
N SER A 386 7.24 -5.14 -10.47
CA SER A 386 8.66 -5.23 -10.09
C SER A 386 8.92 -4.97 -8.61
N TYR A 387 8.01 -4.29 -7.92
CA TYR A 387 8.11 -3.98 -6.49
C TYR A 387 7.40 -5.00 -5.59
N LEU A 388 6.55 -5.85 -6.14
CA LEU A 388 5.74 -6.79 -5.37
C LEU A 388 6.49 -8.03 -4.90
N TYR A 389 7.66 -8.30 -5.47
CA TYR A 389 8.46 -9.50 -5.16
C TYR A 389 9.54 -9.26 -4.11
N HIS A 390 9.62 -8.07 -3.55
CA HIS A 390 10.49 -7.74 -2.42
C HIS A 390 9.82 -7.93 -1.05
N LEU A 391 8.57 -8.39 -1.03
CA LEU A 391 7.80 -8.63 0.21
C LEU A 391 7.85 -10.10 0.63
#